data_3df5b812645910a407ac24fad3938846
#
_entry.id   3df5b812645910a407ac24fad3938846
#
_cell.length_a   1.000
_cell.length_b   1.000
_cell.length_c   1.000
_cell.angle_alpha   90.00
_cell.angle_beta   90.00
_cell.angle_gamma   90.00
#
_symmetry.space_group_name_H-M   'P 1'
#
loop_
_entity.id
_entity.type
_entity.pdbx_description
1 polymer ?
#
loop_
_entity_poly.entity_id
_entity_poly.type
_entity_poly.pdbx_seq_one_letter_code
_entity_poly.pdbx_strand_id
1 'polypeptide(L)'
;MRTSRTRQAGEANGETGGGGGRQWARADATRQALLTAAQEVFADRGYADAGIAEIVERSGISVGSLYHHYGGKAGLYVALWEELTGEQERRAAQAVAAAREDGERDPIAQFIAGARAYLRVCWERREAARLFLAGEGPPGSSLMRRSRTQRWVARNTKLLRGRSAARAAEPPATGRAEEVLGLVLTTVIGEAGREIATAENEAEAGEILEEVCRILIRLAR
;
A
#
# COMPACT_ATOMS: atom_id res chain seq x y z
N MET A 1 -2.20 79.56 8.91
CA MET A 1 -0.99 78.83 8.53
C MET A 1 -1.02 77.49 9.29
N ARG A 2 -1.37 76.39 8.59
CA ARG A 2 -1.44 75.02 9.15
C ARG A 2 -0.37 74.20 8.43
N THR A 3 0.60 73.72 9.18
CA THR A 3 1.66 72.86 8.69
C THR A 3 1.20 71.40 8.86
N SER A 4 1.05 70.69 7.74
CA SER A 4 0.73 69.26 7.67
C SER A 4 1.97 68.43 7.96
N ARG A 5 1.87 67.51 8.91
CA ARG A 5 2.88 66.49 9.25
C ARG A 5 2.56 65.18 8.53
N THR A 6 3.35 64.86 7.56
CA THR A 6 3.29 63.57 6.84
C THR A 6 3.82 62.45 7.76
N ARG A 7 3.00 61.43 8.05
CA ARG A 7 3.41 60.19 8.70
C ARG A 7 3.88 59.20 7.64
N GLN A 8 5.12 58.83 7.71
CA GLN A 8 5.66 57.69 7.01
C GLN A 8 5.17 56.42 7.72
N ALA A 9 4.43 55.54 6.99
CA ALA A 9 4.09 54.19 7.37
C ALA A 9 5.29 53.30 7.03
N GLY A 10 5.87 52.66 8.08
CA GLY A 10 6.90 51.67 7.91
C GLY A 10 6.34 50.38 7.34
N GLU A 11 6.91 49.88 6.28
CA GLU A 11 6.68 48.56 5.72
C GLU A 11 7.26 47.53 6.69
N ALA A 12 6.37 46.77 7.36
CA ALA A 12 6.73 45.57 8.10
C ALA A 12 6.83 44.39 7.10
N ASN A 13 8.06 44.03 6.80
CA ASN A 13 8.45 42.90 5.97
C ASN A 13 8.01 41.59 6.67
N GLY A 14 7.03 40.90 6.13
CA GLY A 14 6.53 39.62 6.62
C GLY A 14 7.30 38.45 6.04
N GLU A 15 8.49 38.16 6.53
CA GLU A 15 9.20 36.91 6.28
C GLU A 15 8.94 35.88 7.37
N THR A 16 7.81 35.16 7.30
CA THR A 16 7.52 34.03 8.20
C THR A 16 6.88 32.85 7.45
N GLY A 17 7.50 32.40 6.33
CA GLY A 17 7.00 31.26 5.56
C GLY A 17 8.00 30.11 5.33
N GLY A 18 9.30 30.31 5.58
CA GLY A 18 10.35 29.36 5.16
C GLY A 18 10.80 28.31 6.18
N GLY A 19 10.42 28.41 7.45
CA GLY A 19 10.89 27.54 8.52
C GLY A 19 10.15 26.19 8.59
N GLY A 20 8.85 26.21 8.46
CA GLY A 20 7.99 25.02 8.58
C GLY A 20 8.28 23.98 7.49
N GLY A 21 8.37 24.37 6.23
CA GLY A 21 8.61 23.45 5.11
C GLY A 21 9.94 22.70 5.21
N ARG A 22 11.02 23.40 5.62
CA ARG A 22 12.34 22.76 5.83
C ARG A 22 12.35 21.78 7.01
N GLN A 23 11.63 22.09 8.07
CA GLN A 23 11.51 21.20 9.23
C GLN A 23 10.71 19.95 8.89
N TRP A 24 9.61 20.06 8.16
CA TRP A 24 8.82 18.95 7.65
C TRP A 24 9.64 18.04 6.72
N ALA A 25 10.39 18.62 5.77
CA ALA A 25 11.24 17.87 4.86
C ALA A 25 12.35 17.10 5.60
N ARG A 26 12.95 17.68 6.65
CA ARG A 26 13.95 16.99 7.48
C ARG A 26 13.34 15.84 8.29
N ALA A 27 12.17 16.04 8.89
CA ALA A 27 11.46 15.00 9.63
C ALA A 27 11.06 13.84 8.71
N ASP A 28 10.65 14.14 7.48
CA ASP A 28 10.30 13.15 6.48
C ASP A 28 11.51 12.35 6.01
N ALA A 29 12.64 13.03 5.72
CA ALA A 29 13.91 12.38 5.38
C ALA A 29 14.41 11.46 6.51
N THR A 30 14.28 11.89 7.78
CA THR A 30 14.63 11.09 8.94
C THR A 30 13.76 9.82 9.04
N ARG A 31 12.45 9.96 8.84
CA ARG A 31 11.53 8.82 8.84
C ARG A 31 11.87 7.83 7.74
N GLN A 32 12.11 8.32 6.52
CA GLN A 32 12.43 7.47 5.38
C GLN A 32 13.77 6.74 5.57
N ALA A 33 14.81 7.39 6.09
CA ALA A 33 16.09 6.77 6.38
C ALA A 33 15.95 5.62 7.39
N LEU A 34 15.14 5.80 8.45
CA LEU A 34 14.84 4.75 9.42
C LEU A 34 14.07 3.58 8.81
N LEU A 35 13.08 3.85 7.93
CA LEU A 35 12.30 2.79 7.27
C LEU A 35 13.17 1.99 6.29
N THR A 36 14.01 2.65 5.50
CA THR A 36 14.93 1.99 4.58
C THR A 36 15.89 1.06 5.34
N ALA A 37 16.55 1.57 6.37
CA ALA A 37 17.45 0.77 7.19
C ALA A 37 16.73 -0.39 7.90
N ALA A 38 15.50 -0.16 8.39
CA ALA A 38 14.70 -1.21 9.02
C ALA A 38 14.33 -2.31 8.02
N GLN A 39 13.95 -1.94 6.79
CA GLN A 39 13.64 -2.91 5.74
C GLN A 39 14.84 -3.78 5.42
N GLU A 40 16.04 -3.21 5.26
CA GLU A 40 17.28 -3.94 5.01
C GLU A 40 17.62 -4.89 6.16
N VAL A 41 17.60 -4.40 7.42
CA VAL A 41 17.93 -5.24 8.59
C VAL A 41 16.91 -6.37 8.76
N PHE A 42 15.62 -6.10 8.55
CA PHE A 42 14.59 -7.14 8.60
C PHE A 42 14.73 -8.16 7.47
N ALA A 43 15.14 -7.74 6.27
CA ALA A 43 15.40 -8.65 5.15
C ALA A 43 16.60 -9.57 5.43
N ASP A 44 17.66 -9.04 6.03
CA ASP A 44 18.89 -9.77 6.33
C ASP A 44 18.76 -10.74 7.52
N ARG A 45 18.03 -10.33 8.57
CA ARG A 45 17.99 -11.01 9.88
C ARG A 45 16.64 -11.66 10.22
N GLY A 46 15.59 -11.31 9.49
CA GLY A 46 14.22 -11.55 9.94
C GLY A 46 13.79 -10.56 11.02
N TYR A 47 12.48 -10.54 11.33
CA TYR A 47 11.97 -9.64 12.36
C TYR A 47 12.48 -10.00 13.75
N ALA A 48 12.58 -11.29 14.10
CA ALA A 48 12.94 -11.74 15.45
C ALA A 48 14.36 -11.25 15.86
N ASP A 49 15.34 -11.49 15.01
CA ASP A 49 16.75 -11.26 15.27
C ASP A 49 17.25 -9.85 14.91
N ALA A 50 16.42 -9.05 14.24
CA ALA A 50 16.74 -7.67 13.91
C ALA A 50 16.91 -6.80 15.15
N GLY A 51 18.05 -6.13 15.30
CA GLY A 51 18.39 -5.25 16.40
C GLY A 51 18.15 -3.78 16.09
N ILE A 52 17.61 -3.00 17.07
CA ILE A 52 17.48 -1.54 16.94
C ILE A 52 18.85 -0.88 16.74
N ALA A 53 19.91 -1.40 17.39
CA ALA A 53 21.26 -0.86 17.26
C ALA A 53 21.75 -0.89 15.81
N GLU A 54 21.53 -2.00 15.09
CA GLU A 54 21.90 -2.14 13.68
C GLU A 54 21.10 -1.21 12.77
N ILE A 55 19.79 -1.05 13.03
CA ILE A 55 18.94 -0.11 12.28
C ILE A 55 19.43 1.33 12.44
N VAL A 56 19.77 1.72 13.66
CA VAL A 56 20.31 3.06 13.98
C VAL A 56 21.67 3.28 13.30
N GLU A 57 22.56 2.28 13.35
CA GLU A 57 23.85 2.34 12.68
C GLU A 57 23.69 2.53 11.16
N ARG A 58 22.86 1.71 10.50
CA ARG A 58 22.62 1.79 9.05
C ARG A 58 21.94 3.08 8.63
N SER A 59 20.99 3.56 9.43
CA SER A 59 20.26 4.81 9.11
C SER A 59 21.06 6.08 9.35
N GLY A 60 22.07 6.03 10.23
CA GLY A 60 22.75 7.22 10.75
C GLY A 60 21.89 8.10 11.66
N ILE A 61 20.72 7.62 12.07
CA ILE A 61 19.75 8.36 12.90
C ILE A 61 19.84 7.89 14.34
N SER A 62 19.67 8.82 15.32
CA SER A 62 19.77 8.48 16.74
C SER A 62 18.66 7.54 17.23
N VAL A 63 18.97 6.72 18.25
CA VAL A 63 18.00 5.86 18.95
C VAL A 63 16.81 6.67 19.45
N GLY A 64 17.03 7.87 19.98
CA GLY A 64 15.96 8.76 20.46
C GLY A 64 14.99 9.15 19.35
N SER A 65 15.50 9.46 18.15
CA SER A 65 14.64 9.74 16.97
C SER A 65 13.84 8.53 16.53
N LEU A 66 14.43 7.33 16.54
CA LEU A 66 13.71 6.09 16.20
C LEU A 66 12.51 5.88 17.13
N TYR A 67 12.73 5.98 18.45
CA TYR A 67 11.65 5.82 19.41
C TYR A 67 10.61 6.93 19.32
N HIS A 68 11.03 8.17 19.04
CA HIS A 68 10.14 9.30 18.85
C HIS A 68 9.21 9.11 17.64
N HIS A 69 9.73 8.62 16.50
CA HIS A 69 8.97 8.48 15.27
C HIS A 69 8.15 7.18 15.20
N TYR A 70 8.68 6.09 15.73
CA TYR A 70 8.11 4.75 15.53
C TYR A 70 7.82 3.97 16.80
N GLY A 71 8.24 4.46 17.97
CA GLY A 71 8.04 3.75 19.22
C GLY A 71 8.88 2.47 19.36
N GLY A 72 9.75 2.15 18.40
CA GLY A 72 10.64 1.00 18.42
C GLY A 72 10.47 0.06 17.21
N LYS A 73 11.05 -1.16 17.32
CA LYS A 73 11.08 -2.15 16.23
C LYS A 73 9.70 -2.54 15.71
N ALA A 74 8.72 -2.71 16.60
CA ALA A 74 7.36 -3.05 16.21
C ALA A 74 6.69 -1.93 15.38
N GLY A 75 6.90 -0.67 15.76
CA GLY A 75 6.36 0.46 15.00
C GLY A 75 7.00 0.60 13.62
N LEU A 76 8.30 0.34 13.48
CA LEU A 76 8.96 0.28 12.16
C LEU A 76 8.36 -0.82 11.26
N TYR A 77 8.13 -2.02 11.81
CA TYR A 77 7.48 -3.10 11.08
C TYR A 77 6.07 -2.73 10.62
N VAL A 78 5.27 -2.11 11.49
CA VAL A 78 3.92 -1.66 11.16
C VAL A 78 3.97 -0.59 10.06
N ALA A 79 4.88 0.39 10.17
CA ALA A 79 5.01 1.45 9.18
C ALA A 79 5.42 0.91 7.79
N LEU A 80 6.35 -0.04 7.71
CA LEU A 80 6.72 -0.71 6.46
C LEU A 80 5.53 -1.48 5.86
N TRP A 81 4.76 -2.17 6.70
CA TRP A 81 3.53 -2.84 6.28
C TRP A 81 2.50 -1.86 5.73
N GLU A 82 2.27 -0.74 6.41
CA GLU A 82 1.32 0.29 5.99
C GLU A 82 1.75 0.96 4.68
N GLU A 83 3.05 1.23 4.51
CA GLU A 83 3.59 1.79 3.26
C GLU A 83 3.33 0.86 2.07
N LEU A 84 3.74 -0.41 2.17
CA LEU A 84 3.52 -1.40 1.11
C LEU A 84 2.03 -1.58 0.81
N THR A 85 1.23 -1.80 1.84
CA THR A 85 -0.20 -2.10 1.66
C THR A 85 -0.97 -0.89 1.19
N GLY A 86 -0.60 0.31 1.63
CA GLY A 86 -1.17 1.57 1.16
C GLY A 86 -0.87 1.82 -0.32
N GLU A 87 0.34 1.53 -0.78
CA GLU A 87 0.68 1.62 -2.19
C GLU A 87 -0.13 0.64 -3.04
N GLN A 88 -0.21 -0.63 -2.61
CA GLN A 88 -1.02 -1.64 -3.30
C GLN A 88 -2.49 -1.22 -3.42
N GLU A 89 -3.09 -0.72 -2.34
CA GLU A 89 -4.48 -0.26 -2.32
C GLU A 89 -4.70 0.95 -3.23
N ARG A 90 -3.79 1.92 -3.19
CA ARG A 90 -3.85 3.13 -4.02
C ARG A 90 -3.75 2.80 -5.50
N ARG A 91 -2.75 1.99 -5.90
CA ARG A 91 -2.51 1.60 -7.29
C ARG A 91 -3.68 0.79 -7.86
N ALA A 92 -4.21 -0.16 -7.09
CA ALA A 92 -5.40 -0.91 -7.49
C ALA A 92 -6.63 -0.02 -7.66
N ALA A 93 -6.87 0.92 -6.72
CA ALA A 93 -7.99 1.85 -6.82
C ALA A 93 -7.87 2.80 -8.01
N GLN A 94 -6.67 3.31 -8.30
CA GLN A 94 -6.37 4.15 -9.46
C GLN A 94 -6.63 3.40 -10.77
N ALA A 95 -6.21 2.14 -10.88
CA ALA A 95 -6.44 1.34 -12.08
C ALA A 95 -7.93 1.07 -12.33
N VAL A 96 -8.71 0.83 -11.27
CA VAL A 96 -10.18 0.70 -11.38
C VAL A 96 -10.82 2.02 -11.79
N ALA A 97 -10.36 3.15 -11.26
CA ALA A 97 -10.88 4.48 -11.62
C ALA A 97 -10.58 4.80 -13.09
N ALA A 98 -9.34 4.60 -13.54
CA ALA A 98 -8.93 4.81 -14.92
C ALA A 98 -9.75 3.96 -15.91
N ALA A 99 -9.94 2.66 -15.62
CA ALA A 99 -10.78 1.81 -16.46
C ALA A 99 -12.21 2.34 -16.61
N ARG A 100 -12.79 2.90 -15.53
CA ARG A 100 -14.13 3.52 -15.57
C ARG A 100 -14.16 4.81 -16.40
N GLU A 101 -13.13 5.64 -16.27
CA GLU A 101 -12.96 6.87 -17.04
C GLU A 101 -12.82 6.57 -18.53
N ASP A 102 -12.12 5.49 -18.90
CA ASP A 102 -11.98 4.97 -20.26
C ASP A 102 -13.26 4.31 -20.79
N GLY A 103 -14.34 4.29 -20.01
CA GLY A 103 -15.64 3.79 -20.42
C GLY A 103 -15.90 2.32 -20.13
N GLU A 104 -14.98 1.62 -19.45
CA GLU A 104 -15.20 0.22 -19.05
C GLU A 104 -16.38 0.11 -18.06
N ARG A 105 -17.37 -0.69 -18.40
CA ARG A 105 -18.58 -0.91 -17.59
C ARG A 105 -18.68 -2.32 -17.00
N ASP A 106 -17.89 -3.27 -17.51
CA ASP A 106 -17.85 -4.62 -16.98
C ASP A 106 -17.15 -4.63 -15.61
N PRO A 107 -17.84 -5.01 -14.52
CA PRO A 107 -17.24 -5.12 -13.19
C PRO A 107 -16.07 -6.10 -13.14
N ILE A 108 -16.07 -7.14 -14.00
CA ILE A 108 -14.98 -8.12 -14.05
C ILE A 108 -13.74 -7.45 -14.66
N ALA A 109 -13.89 -6.74 -15.78
CA ALA A 109 -12.78 -6.02 -16.41
C ALA A 109 -12.17 -4.97 -15.46
N GLN A 110 -13.01 -4.21 -14.74
CA GLN A 110 -12.57 -3.26 -13.71
C GLN A 110 -11.81 -3.98 -12.57
N PHE A 111 -12.31 -5.13 -12.12
CA PHE A 111 -11.66 -5.93 -11.08
C PHE A 111 -10.28 -6.44 -11.55
N ILE A 112 -10.18 -6.93 -12.80
CA ILE A 112 -8.91 -7.37 -13.40
C ILE A 112 -7.91 -6.22 -13.52
N ALA A 113 -8.35 -5.02 -13.90
CA ALA A 113 -7.48 -3.84 -13.92
C ALA A 113 -6.86 -3.57 -12.53
N GLY A 114 -7.68 -3.61 -11.48
CA GLY A 114 -7.22 -3.45 -10.09
C GLY A 114 -6.28 -4.57 -9.64
N ALA A 115 -6.63 -5.84 -9.95
CA ALA A 115 -5.81 -7.00 -9.62
C ALA A 115 -4.43 -6.94 -10.30
N ARG A 116 -4.39 -6.59 -11.57
CA ARG A 116 -3.15 -6.41 -12.35
C ARG A 116 -2.25 -5.35 -11.73
N ALA A 117 -2.81 -4.20 -11.34
CA ALA A 117 -2.06 -3.13 -10.69
C ALA A 117 -1.51 -3.56 -9.31
N TYR A 118 -2.30 -4.28 -8.52
CA TYR A 118 -1.85 -4.87 -7.25
C TYR A 118 -0.68 -5.85 -7.45
N LEU A 119 -0.79 -6.77 -8.41
CA LEU A 119 0.24 -7.78 -8.69
C LEU A 119 1.55 -7.15 -9.19
N ARG A 120 1.47 -6.06 -9.99
CA ARG A 120 2.66 -5.29 -10.39
C ARG A 120 3.38 -4.69 -9.17
N VAL A 121 2.67 -4.11 -8.21
CA VAL A 121 3.28 -3.61 -6.98
C VAL A 121 3.94 -4.73 -6.18
N CYS A 122 3.39 -5.95 -6.18
CA CYS A 122 4.03 -7.10 -5.52
C CYS A 122 5.41 -7.40 -6.11
N TRP A 123 5.59 -7.25 -7.42
CA TRP A 123 6.88 -7.37 -8.08
C TRP A 123 7.79 -6.16 -7.85
N GLU A 124 7.29 -4.95 -8.12
CA GLU A 124 8.04 -3.70 -7.97
C GLU A 124 8.59 -3.51 -6.53
N ARG A 125 7.82 -3.95 -5.53
CA ARG A 125 8.14 -3.86 -4.11
C ARG A 125 8.43 -5.23 -3.49
N ARG A 126 8.94 -6.19 -4.28
CA ARG A 126 9.12 -7.59 -3.85
C ARG A 126 9.99 -7.75 -2.60
N GLU A 127 11.01 -6.92 -2.43
CA GLU A 127 11.87 -6.96 -1.24
C GLU A 127 11.06 -6.65 0.04
N ALA A 128 10.24 -5.59 0.02
CA ALA A 128 9.33 -5.28 1.10
C ALA A 128 8.25 -6.37 1.27
N ALA A 129 7.71 -6.90 0.16
CA ALA A 129 6.70 -7.94 0.21
C ALA A 129 7.23 -9.24 0.85
N ARG A 130 8.45 -9.67 0.49
CA ARG A 130 9.12 -10.87 1.04
C ARG A 130 9.25 -10.81 2.57
N LEU A 131 9.53 -9.64 3.13
CA LEU A 131 9.60 -9.44 4.58
C LEU A 131 8.33 -9.94 5.31
N PHE A 132 7.18 -9.77 4.70
CA PHE A 132 5.90 -10.14 5.29
C PHE A 132 5.42 -11.56 4.94
N LEU A 133 6.13 -12.25 4.03
CA LEU A 133 5.81 -13.63 3.64
C LEU A 133 6.24 -14.65 4.69
N ALA A 134 7.35 -14.42 5.37
CA ALA A 134 7.88 -15.32 6.41
C ALA A 134 6.92 -15.51 7.60
N GLY A 135 5.86 -14.70 7.68
CA GLY A 135 4.87 -14.81 8.76
C GLY A 135 5.34 -14.25 10.10
N GLU A 136 6.61 -13.93 10.24
CA GLU A 136 7.19 -13.32 11.42
C GLU A 136 6.74 -11.86 11.57
N GLY A 137 6.68 -11.39 12.81
CA GLY A 137 6.31 -10.01 13.09
C GLY A 137 5.96 -9.79 14.56
N PRO A 138 5.69 -8.55 14.96
CA PRO A 138 5.30 -8.23 16.31
C PRO A 138 3.99 -8.88 16.71
N PRO A 139 3.71 -9.00 18.02
CA PRO A 139 2.39 -9.43 18.51
C PRO A 139 1.27 -8.63 17.83
N GLY A 140 0.24 -9.33 17.35
CA GLY A 140 -0.89 -8.72 16.62
C GLY A 140 -0.72 -8.60 15.11
N SER A 141 0.44 -8.88 14.53
CA SER A 141 0.66 -8.81 13.07
C SER A 141 -0.27 -9.74 12.27
N SER A 142 -0.63 -10.90 12.82
CA SER A 142 -1.61 -11.80 12.22
C SER A 142 -3.01 -11.19 12.13
N LEU A 143 -3.43 -10.44 13.15
CA LEU A 143 -4.71 -9.72 13.15
C LEU A 143 -4.71 -8.58 12.12
N MET A 144 -3.59 -7.87 11.97
CA MET A 144 -3.43 -6.84 10.93
C MET A 144 -3.62 -7.44 9.54
N ARG A 145 -2.94 -8.55 9.23
CA ARG A 145 -3.07 -9.26 7.96
C ARG A 145 -4.50 -9.71 7.71
N ARG A 146 -5.14 -10.34 8.70
CA ARG A 146 -6.54 -10.81 8.61
C ARG A 146 -7.51 -9.65 8.37
N SER A 147 -7.39 -8.56 9.11
CA SER A 147 -8.23 -7.37 8.94
C SER A 147 -8.07 -6.77 7.54
N ARG A 148 -6.84 -6.72 7.01
CA ARG A 148 -6.60 -6.27 5.64
C ARG A 148 -7.28 -7.17 4.61
N THR A 149 -7.13 -8.49 4.72
CA THR A 149 -7.80 -9.44 3.81
C THR A 149 -9.31 -9.24 3.83
N GLN A 150 -9.92 -9.07 5.00
CA GLN A 150 -11.36 -8.80 5.11
C GLN A 150 -11.78 -7.51 4.41
N ARG A 151 -10.99 -6.43 4.53
CA ARG A 151 -11.26 -5.17 3.81
C ARG A 151 -11.20 -5.35 2.28
N TRP A 152 -10.21 -6.10 1.79
CA TRP A 152 -10.09 -6.42 0.36
C TRP A 152 -11.28 -7.25 -0.13
N VAL A 153 -11.66 -8.31 0.60
CA VAL A 153 -12.85 -9.12 0.28
C VAL A 153 -14.09 -8.23 0.19
N ALA A 154 -14.34 -7.38 1.17
CA ALA A 154 -15.50 -6.49 1.17
C ALA A 154 -15.49 -5.52 -0.03
N ARG A 155 -14.34 -4.94 -0.36
CA ARG A 155 -14.16 -4.04 -1.52
C ARG A 155 -14.42 -4.77 -2.84
N ASN A 156 -13.81 -5.93 -3.02
CA ASN A 156 -13.93 -6.73 -4.24
C ASN A 156 -15.36 -7.26 -4.41
N THR A 157 -16.00 -7.74 -3.34
CA THR A 157 -17.41 -8.13 -3.36
C THR A 157 -18.31 -6.96 -3.80
N LYS A 158 -18.09 -5.76 -3.25
CA LYS A 158 -18.85 -4.56 -3.64
C LYS A 158 -18.67 -4.22 -5.12
N LEU A 159 -17.44 -4.34 -5.64
CA LEU A 159 -17.14 -4.09 -7.05
C LEU A 159 -17.87 -5.10 -7.95
N LEU A 160 -17.85 -6.38 -7.58
CA LEU A 160 -18.42 -7.48 -8.37
C LEU A 160 -19.95 -7.59 -8.30
N ARG A 161 -20.61 -7.00 -7.31
CA ARG A 161 -22.09 -6.98 -7.21
C ARG A 161 -22.78 -6.40 -8.45
N GLY A 162 -22.13 -5.47 -9.15
CA GLY A 162 -22.65 -4.93 -10.42
C GLY A 162 -22.79 -5.96 -11.55
N ARG A 163 -22.18 -7.14 -11.42
CA ARG A 163 -22.21 -8.22 -12.42
C ARG A 163 -23.60 -8.84 -12.57
N SER A 164 -24.29 -9.08 -11.46
CA SER A 164 -25.63 -9.72 -11.48
C SER A 164 -26.68 -8.87 -12.19
N ALA A 165 -26.53 -7.54 -12.14
CA ALA A 165 -27.43 -6.62 -12.85
C ALA A 165 -27.25 -6.66 -14.38
N ALA A 166 -26.06 -7.04 -14.87
CA ALA A 166 -25.74 -7.13 -16.31
C ALA A 166 -26.14 -8.48 -16.94
N ARG A 167 -26.37 -9.53 -16.11
CA ARG A 167 -26.74 -10.89 -16.55
C ARG A 167 -28.24 -11.15 -16.30
N ALA A 168 -29.09 -10.45 -17.02
CA ALA A 168 -30.55 -10.54 -16.87
C ALA A 168 -31.19 -11.93 -17.12
N ALA A 169 -30.43 -12.95 -17.46
CA ALA A 169 -30.92 -14.29 -17.80
C ALA A 169 -30.71 -15.36 -16.68
N GLU A 170 -29.95 -15.04 -15.63
CA GLU A 170 -29.76 -15.95 -14.49
C GLU A 170 -30.50 -15.43 -13.24
N PRO A 171 -31.05 -16.32 -12.38
CA PRO A 171 -31.59 -15.85 -11.12
C PRO A 171 -30.53 -15.07 -10.35
N PRO A 172 -30.91 -13.95 -9.70
CA PRO A 172 -29.94 -13.10 -9.01
C PRO A 172 -29.13 -13.95 -8.05
N ALA A 173 -27.79 -13.90 -8.18
CA ALA A 173 -26.89 -14.60 -7.28
C ALA A 173 -27.27 -14.19 -5.86
N THR A 174 -27.43 -15.16 -4.95
CA THR A 174 -27.67 -14.85 -3.54
C THR A 174 -26.49 -14.02 -3.03
N GLY A 175 -26.74 -13.05 -2.16
CA GLY A 175 -25.66 -12.22 -1.58
C GLY A 175 -24.51 -13.06 -1.01
N ARG A 176 -24.79 -14.31 -0.62
CA ARG A 176 -23.79 -15.27 -0.16
C ARG A 176 -22.88 -15.78 -1.28
N ALA A 177 -23.40 -16.02 -2.47
CA ALA A 177 -22.59 -16.45 -3.62
C ALA A 177 -21.59 -15.34 -4.04
N GLU A 178 -22.02 -14.09 -4.02
CA GLU A 178 -21.15 -12.94 -4.31
C GLU A 178 -20.06 -12.76 -3.25
N GLU A 179 -20.38 -12.95 -1.97
CA GLU A 179 -19.41 -12.92 -0.87
C GLU A 179 -18.35 -14.01 -1.02
N VAL A 180 -18.78 -15.25 -1.33
CA VAL A 180 -17.88 -16.38 -1.55
C VAL A 180 -17.01 -16.13 -2.77
N LEU A 181 -17.55 -15.62 -3.88
CA LEU A 181 -16.77 -15.26 -5.06
C LEU A 181 -15.73 -14.20 -4.73
N GLY A 182 -16.11 -13.12 -4.03
CA GLY A 182 -15.20 -12.07 -3.59
C GLY A 182 -14.08 -12.61 -2.71
N LEU A 183 -14.39 -13.56 -1.80
CA LEU A 183 -13.40 -14.22 -0.97
C LEU A 183 -12.43 -15.06 -1.82
N VAL A 184 -12.94 -15.92 -2.70
CA VAL A 184 -12.12 -16.81 -3.55
C VAL A 184 -11.18 -16.00 -4.41
N LEU A 185 -11.70 -15.00 -5.15
CA LEU A 185 -10.89 -14.17 -6.03
C LEU A 185 -9.83 -13.36 -5.25
N THR A 186 -10.18 -12.83 -4.07
CA THR A 186 -9.23 -12.11 -3.23
C THR A 186 -8.12 -13.02 -2.72
N THR A 187 -8.44 -14.26 -2.34
CA THR A 187 -7.46 -15.25 -1.89
C THR A 187 -6.51 -15.63 -3.00
N VAL A 188 -7.02 -15.91 -4.21
CA VAL A 188 -6.20 -16.23 -5.38
C VAL A 188 -5.23 -15.10 -5.70
N ILE A 189 -5.70 -13.84 -5.71
CA ILE A 189 -4.83 -12.68 -5.95
C ILE A 189 -3.76 -12.56 -4.84
N GLY A 190 -4.12 -12.80 -3.60
CA GLY A 190 -3.18 -12.73 -2.46
C GLY A 190 -2.05 -13.74 -2.60
N GLU A 191 -2.37 -15.00 -2.94
CA GLU A 191 -1.36 -16.04 -3.16
C GLU A 191 -0.54 -15.76 -4.43
N ALA A 192 -1.16 -15.34 -5.52
CA ALA A 192 -0.44 -14.94 -6.72
C ALA A 192 0.55 -13.77 -6.46
N GLY A 193 0.18 -12.82 -5.60
CA GLY A 193 1.08 -11.75 -5.18
C GLY A 193 2.29 -12.25 -4.42
N ARG A 194 2.17 -13.36 -3.68
CA ARG A 194 3.30 -14.04 -3.00
C ARG A 194 4.23 -14.69 -4.01
N GLU A 195 3.69 -15.48 -4.93
CA GLU A 195 4.47 -16.11 -6.00
C GLU A 195 5.23 -15.07 -6.82
N ILE A 196 4.56 -14.01 -7.25
CA ILE A 196 5.19 -12.90 -7.98
C ILE A 196 6.32 -12.25 -7.17
N ALA A 197 6.14 -12.03 -5.86
CA ALA A 197 7.18 -11.44 -5.02
C ALA A 197 8.40 -12.37 -4.86
N THR A 198 8.25 -13.67 -5.05
CA THR A 198 9.34 -14.66 -4.95
C THR A 198 9.90 -15.10 -6.30
N ALA A 199 9.33 -14.66 -7.41
CA ALA A 199 9.81 -14.96 -8.76
C ALA A 199 11.30 -14.61 -8.93
N GLU A 200 12.00 -15.37 -9.77
CA GLU A 200 13.44 -15.20 -10.00
C GLU A 200 13.76 -13.92 -10.78
N ASN A 201 12.88 -13.56 -11.72
CA ASN A 201 13.07 -12.41 -12.60
C ASN A 201 11.74 -11.81 -13.06
N GLU A 202 11.81 -10.66 -13.75
CA GLU A 202 10.65 -9.92 -14.22
C GLU A 202 9.83 -10.68 -15.26
N ALA A 203 10.46 -11.50 -16.10
CA ALA A 203 9.77 -12.27 -17.12
C ALA A 203 8.86 -13.33 -16.47
N GLU A 204 9.36 -14.07 -15.51
CA GLU A 204 8.59 -15.05 -14.74
C GLU A 204 7.44 -14.37 -13.96
N ALA A 205 7.72 -13.26 -13.27
CA ALA A 205 6.70 -12.49 -12.58
C ALA A 205 5.60 -12.02 -13.53
N GLY A 206 5.97 -11.60 -14.74
CA GLY A 206 5.04 -11.21 -15.80
C GLY A 206 4.18 -12.37 -16.31
N GLU A 207 4.78 -13.55 -16.52
CA GLU A 207 4.06 -14.76 -16.94
C GLU A 207 3.04 -15.20 -15.90
N ILE A 208 3.41 -15.23 -14.61
CA ILE A 208 2.51 -15.52 -13.50
C ILE A 208 1.35 -14.53 -13.48
N LEU A 209 1.65 -13.23 -13.59
CA LEU A 209 0.64 -12.18 -13.59
C LEU A 209 -0.40 -12.38 -14.71
N GLU A 210 0.06 -12.62 -15.95
CA GLU A 210 -0.84 -12.79 -17.09
C GLU A 210 -1.70 -14.05 -16.97
N GLU A 211 -1.10 -15.17 -16.51
CA GLU A 211 -1.86 -16.41 -16.30
C GLU A 211 -2.91 -16.27 -15.20
N VAL A 212 -2.54 -15.65 -14.08
CA VAL A 212 -3.49 -15.38 -12.99
C VAL A 212 -4.65 -14.50 -13.48
N CYS A 213 -4.39 -13.46 -14.26
CA CYS A 213 -5.46 -12.63 -14.82
C CYS A 213 -6.39 -13.44 -15.72
N ARG A 214 -5.87 -14.36 -16.56
CA ARG A 214 -6.67 -15.27 -17.40
C ARG A 214 -7.54 -16.21 -16.56
N ILE A 215 -6.99 -16.76 -15.49
CA ILE A 215 -7.73 -17.63 -14.56
C ILE A 215 -8.84 -16.85 -13.84
N LEU A 216 -8.54 -15.66 -13.34
CA LEU A 216 -9.51 -14.81 -12.66
C LEU A 216 -10.69 -14.44 -13.57
N ILE A 217 -10.46 -14.16 -14.85
CA ILE A 217 -11.52 -13.91 -15.84
C ILE A 217 -12.42 -15.14 -15.98
N ARG A 218 -11.84 -16.35 -16.04
CA ARG A 218 -12.62 -17.59 -16.16
C ARG A 218 -13.45 -17.89 -14.91
N LEU A 219 -12.88 -17.69 -13.71
CA LEU A 219 -13.57 -17.91 -12.45
C LEU A 219 -14.68 -16.89 -12.18
N ALA A 220 -14.53 -15.68 -12.72
CA ALA A 220 -15.50 -14.62 -12.52
C ALA A 220 -16.66 -14.64 -13.54
N ARG A 221 -16.55 -15.41 -14.60
CA ARG A 221 -17.62 -15.61 -15.61
C ARG A 221 -18.57 -16.70 -15.21
#